data_21037d8586668526f459795869c17206
#
_entry.id   21037d8586668526f459795869c17206
#
_cell.length_a   1.000
_cell.length_b   1.000
_cell.length_c   1.000
_cell.angle_alpha   90.00
_cell.angle_beta   90.00
_cell.angle_gamma   90.00
#
_symmetry.space_group_name_H-M   'P 1'
#
loop_
_entity.id
_entity.type
_entity.pdbx_description
1 polymer ?
#
loop_
_entity_poly.entity_id
_entity_poly.type
_entity_poly.pdbx_seq_one_letter_code
_entity_poly.pdbx_strand_id
1 'polypeptide(L)'
;MAEPPDASLGPLERLSIVIPARDEEGCIASTIEHLHVELRLKAVPHEIVVVDDGSSDGTWGILLELATRIPALRPVRNVGAHGFGRAVVSGLNAMTGDAVVVMMADESDDCRDVVRYWTLLNEGWECVFGSRFLPGGGVVDYPRVKLILNRLANLFIRVLFRVPLNDTTNAFKAYRRNVIEGCRPIIAPHFNLTVELPLKAIVRGYSWTVIPITWRNRRTGEAKLKIKEMGSRYLFIILYAWLEKYFSRGDYRRPQAAVGQTAAIVATPAPNDLPRRETRP
;
A
#
# COMPACT_ATOMS: atom_id res chain seq x y z
N MET A 1 -21.42 0.04 2.56
CA MET A 1 -20.90 1.36 2.91
C MET A 1 -19.47 1.15 3.36
N ALA A 2 -18.58 2.12 3.16
CA ALA A 2 -17.25 2.06 3.78
C ALA A 2 -17.44 2.16 5.31
N GLU A 3 -16.67 1.40 6.07
CA GLU A 3 -16.66 1.55 7.52
C GLU A 3 -16.09 2.93 7.89
N PRO A 4 -16.61 3.60 8.95
CA PRO A 4 -16.09 4.88 9.38
C PRO A 4 -14.64 4.75 9.89
N PRO A 5 -13.91 5.86 10.06
CA PRO A 5 -12.57 5.84 10.66
C PRO A 5 -12.65 5.24 12.07
N ASP A 6 -11.64 4.49 12.43
CA ASP A 6 -11.53 3.86 13.73
C ASP A 6 -10.81 4.80 14.70
N ALA A 7 -11.57 5.47 15.56
CA ALA A 7 -11.04 6.42 16.55
C ALA A 7 -10.15 5.77 17.62
N SER A 8 -10.13 4.44 17.74
CA SER A 8 -9.26 3.72 18.68
C SER A 8 -7.83 3.56 18.17
N LEU A 9 -7.60 3.80 16.86
CA LEU A 9 -6.27 3.73 16.28
C LEU A 9 -5.43 4.93 16.73
N GLY A 10 -4.34 4.65 17.40
CA GLY A 10 -3.39 5.66 17.87
C GLY A 10 -2.77 6.48 16.71
N PRO A 11 -2.12 7.62 17.07
CA PRO A 11 -1.39 8.42 16.10
C PRO A 11 -0.26 7.61 15.47
N LEU A 12 0.09 7.97 14.25
CA LEU A 12 1.19 7.36 13.51
C LEU A 12 2.49 8.09 13.85
N GLU A 13 3.57 7.34 14.04
CA GLU A 13 4.90 7.91 14.34
C GLU A 13 5.71 8.15 13.06
N ARG A 14 5.56 7.29 12.02
CA ARG A 14 6.35 7.38 10.79
C ARG A 14 5.58 6.87 9.58
N LEU A 15 5.76 7.56 8.46
CA LEU A 15 5.27 7.16 7.14
C LEU A 15 6.41 6.53 6.32
N SER A 16 6.18 5.36 5.74
CA SER A 16 7.06 4.79 4.72
C SER A 16 6.50 5.10 3.33
N ILE A 17 7.33 5.59 2.42
CA ILE A 17 6.97 5.71 1.01
C ILE A 17 7.73 4.64 0.24
N VAL A 18 7.01 3.68 -0.32
CA VAL A 18 7.58 2.58 -1.11
C VAL A 18 7.51 2.94 -2.59
N ILE A 19 8.66 3.05 -3.22
CA ILE A 19 8.80 3.43 -4.63
C ILE A 19 9.51 2.28 -5.38
N PRO A 20 8.79 1.45 -6.15
CA PRO A 20 9.44 0.50 -7.06
C PRO A 20 10.04 1.25 -8.25
N ALA A 21 11.32 1.01 -8.53
CA ALA A 21 12.05 1.65 -9.62
C ALA A 21 12.73 0.60 -10.51
N ARG A 22 12.67 0.80 -11.81
CA ARG A 22 13.43 0.02 -12.79
C ARG A 22 13.71 0.86 -14.03
N ASP A 23 14.99 1.12 -14.32
CA ASP A 23 15.44 1.97 -15.42
C ASP A 23 14.71 3.33 -15.40
N GLU A 24 14.88 4.06 -14.31
CA GLU A 24 14.25 5.36 -14.05
C GLU A 24 15.31 6.47 -13.79
N GLU A 25 16.54 6.32 -14.36
CA GLU A 25 17.64 7.28 -14.15
C GLU A 25 17.28 8.72 -14.49
N GLY A 26 16.36 8.91 -15.48
CA GLY A 26 15.94 10.24 -15.94
C GLY A 26 14.99 10.99 -15.01
N CYS A 27 14.42 10.36 -13.96
CA CYS A 27 13.38 10.97 -13.12
C CYS A 27 13.49 10.62 -11.62
N ILE A 28 14.22 9.57 -11.26
CA ILE A 28 14.22 9.08 -9.87
C ILE A 28 14.80 10.12 -8.91
N ALA A 29 15.81 10.89 -9.31
CA ALA A 29 16.41 11.91 -8.45
C ALA A 29 15.41 13.01 -8.11
N SER A 30 14.77 13.60 -9.12
CA SER A 30 13.77 14.66 -8.93
C SER A 30 12.56 14.18 -8.15
N THR A 31 12.08 12.95 -8.40
CA THR A 31 10.98 12.33 -7.64
C THR A 31 11.30 12.29 -6.14
N ILE A 32 12.49 11.78 -5.77
CA ILE A 32 12.88 11.64 -4.37
C ILE A 32 13.11 13.01 -3.72
N GLU A 33 13.78 13.93 -4.40
CA GLU A 33 14.09 15.26 -3.86
C GLU A 33 12.80 16.08 -3.64
N HIS A 34 11.89 16.11 -4.61
CA HIS A 34 10.59 16.79 -4.45
C HIS A 34 9.77 16.19 -3.31
N LEU A 35 9.67 14.87 -3.25
CA LEU A 35 8.95 14.17 -2.19
C LEU A 35 9.54 14.49 -0.81
N HIS A 36 10.87 14.38 -0.66
CA HIS A 36 11.55 14.66 0.60
C HIS A 36 11.34 16.10 1.07
N VAL A 37 11.47 17.06 0.16
CA VAL A 37 11.26 18.49 0.47
C VAL A 37 9.83 18.73 0.91
N GLU A 38 8.82 18.21 0.19
CA GLU A 38 7.40 18.40 0.53
C GLU A 38 7.08 17.81 1.92
N LEU A 39 7.54 16.60 2.20
CA LEU A 39 7.29 15.94 3.49
C LEU A 39 7.99 16.66 4.65
N ARG A 40 9.21 17.17 4.45
CA ARG A 40 9.91 17.99 5.45
C ARG A 40 9.21 19.32 5.72
N LEU A 41 8.77 20.01 4.68
CA LEU A 41 8.03 21.28 4.82
C LEU A 41 6.74 21.12 5.63
N LYS A 42 6.12 19.95 5.54
CA LYS A 42 4.90 19.62 6.27
C LYS A 42 5.15 18.87 7.58
N ALA A 43 6.40 18.77 8.00
CA ALA A 43 6.82 18.08 9.22
C ALA A 43 6.26 16.64 9.34
N VAL A 44 6.13 15.91 8.22
CA VAL A 44 5.75 14.50 8.19
C VAL A 44 6.97 13.63 8.50
N PRO A 45 6.99 12.88 9.61
CA PRO A 45 8.06 11.92 9.89
C PRO A 45 8.03 10.80 8.85
N HIS A 46 9.13 10.59 8.09
CA HIS A 46 9.09 9.67 6.97
C HIS A 46 10.42 8.94 6.72
N GLU A 47 10.29 7.82 5.98
CA GLU A 47 11.36 7.17 5.24
C GLU A 47 10.93 6.96 3.80
N ILE A 48 11.87 6.97 2.88
CA ILE A 48 11.63 6.71 1.44
C ILE A 48 12.36 5.42 1.09
N VAL A 49 11.62 4.34 0.90
CA VAL A 49 12.16 3.02 0.54
C VAL A 49 12.05 2.87 -0.97
N VAL A 50 13.16 3.05 -1.68
CA VAL A 50 13.20 2.87 -3.13
C VAL A 50 13.75 1.49 -3.44
N VAL A 51 12.94 0.70 -4.15
CA VAL A 51 13.30 -0.67 -4.50
C VAL A 51 13.75 -0.74 -5.96
N ASP A 52 15.03 -0.92 -6.17
CA ASP A 52 15.59 -1.18 -7.50
C ASP A 52 15.27 -2.61 -7.95
N ASP A 53 14.40 -2.74 -8.96
CA ASP A 53 13.94 -4.03 -9.50
C ASP A 53 14.80 -4.50 -10.68
N GLY A 54 16.13 -4.43 -10.51
CA GLY A 54 17.10 -4.88 -11.51
C GLY A 54 17.24 -3.89 -12.66
N SER A 55 17.51 -2.62 -12.36
CA SER A 55 17.83 -1.60 -13.35
C SER A 55 19.14 -1.92 -14.06
N SER A 56 19.16 -1.63 -15.36
CA SER A 56 20.34 -1.75 -16.21
C SER A 56 21.02 -0.41 -16.52
N ASP A 57 20.37 0.69 -16.15
CA ASP A 57 20.83 2.07 -16.31
C ASP A 57 21.49 2.62 -15.03
N GLY A 58 21.66 3.95 -14.95
CA GLY A 58 22.26 4.64 -13.81
C GLY A 58 21.42 4.72 -12.55
N THR A 59 20.17 4.17 -12.53
CA THR A 59 19.21 4.29 -11.42
C THR A 59 19.82 3.93 -10.07
N TRP A 60 20.51 2.79 -9.96
CA TRP A 60 21.09 2.35 -8.69
C TRP A 60 22.22 3.28 -8.19
N GLY A 61 23.09 3.73 -9.09
CA GLY A 61 24.15 4.69 -8.76
C GLY A 61 23.60 6.00 -8.19
N ILE A 62 22.54 6.53 -8.83
CA ILE A 62 21.83 7.73 -8.38
C ILE A 62 21.23 7.53 -6.99
N LEU A 63 20.61 6.39 -6.72
CA LEU A 63 20.04 6.08 -5.41
C LEU A 63 21.08 6.05 -4.29
N LEU A 64 22.26 5.47 -4.55
CA LEU A 64 23.34 5.43 -3.57
C LEU A 64 23.90 6.83 -3.30
N GLU A 65 24.07 7.65 -4.33
CA GLU A 65 24.50 9.04 -4.17
C GLU A 65 23.50 9.86 -3.36
N LEU A 66 22.22 9.79 -3.71
CA LEU A 66 21.16 10.50 -2.98
C LEU A 66 21.06 10.07 -1.51
N ALA A 67 21.29 8.81 -1.20
CA ALA A 67 21.27 8.32 0.17
C ALA A 67 22.35 8.93 1.06
N THR A 68 23.45 9.44 0.48
CA THR A 68 24.47 10.20 1.25
C THR A 68 23.99 11.58 1.68
N ARG A 69 23.02 12.16 0.97
CA ARG A 69 22.50 13.52 1.19
C ARG A 69 21.13 13.53 1.86
N ILE A 70 20.34 12.48 1.69
CA ILE A 70 18.98 12.35 2.19
C ILE A 70 18.92 11.17 3.17
N PRO A 71 19.11 11.41 4.49
CA PRO A 71 19.11 10.33 5.50
C PRO A 71 17.81 9.52 5.59
N ALA A 72 16.69 10.10 5.11
CA ALA A 72 15.41 9.41 5.03
C ALA A 72 15.33 8.40 3.87
N LEU A 73 16.24 8.45 2.90
CA LEU A 73 16.27 7.56 1.75
C LEU A 73 16.94 6.23 2.10
N ARG A 74 16.26 5.15 1.77
CA ARG A 74 16.75 3.77 1.94
C ARG A 74 16.66 3.02 0.61
N PRO A 75 17.75 2.96 -0.17
CA PRO A 75 17.82 2.12 -1.36
C PRO A 75 17.79 0.63 -0.98
N VAL A 76 16.97 -0.15 -1.68
CA VAL A 76 16.85 -1.60 -1.51
C VAL A 76 16.97 -2.26 -2.90
N ARG A 77 17.72 -3.35 -3.02
CA ARG A 77 17.74 -4.17 -4.23
C ARG A 77 16.76 -5.31 -4.13
N ASN A 78 15.92 -5.48 -5.15
CA ASN A 78 15.19 -6.71 -5.33
C ASN A 78 16.11 -7.77 -5.95
N VAL A 79 16.59 -8.70 -5.11
CA VAL A 79 17.51 -9.77 -5.54
C VAL A 79 16.79 -11.01 -6.09
N GLY A 80 15.45 -11.02 -6.03
CA GLY A 80 14.63 -12.13 -6.51
C GLY A 80 14.12 -11.94 -7.93
N ALA A 81 13.07 -12.64 -8.27
CA ALA A 81 12.41 -12.46 -9.56
C ALA A 81 11.82 -11.04 -9.68
N HIS A 82 11.95 -10.45 -10.86
CA HIS A 82 11.53 -9.07 -11.13
C HIS A 82 10.03 -8.95 -11.36
N GLY A 83 9.51 -7.75 -11.14
CA GLY A 83 8.13 -7.35 -11.38
C GLY A 83 7.64 -6.31 -10.39
N PHE A 84 6.81 -5.39 -10.86
CA PHE A 84 6.28 -4.28 -10.05
C PHE A 84 5.74 -4.73 -8.69
N GLY A 85 4.87 -5.75 -8.67
CA GLY A 85 4.30 -6.27 -7.43
C GLY A 85 5.36 -6.86 -6.49
N ARG A 86 6.36 -7.56 -7.04
CA ARG A 86 7.47 -8.11 -6.25
C ARG A 86 8.34 -7.01 -5.65
N ALA A 87 8.64 -5.98 -6.42
CA ALA A 87 9.37 -4.81 -5.92
C ALA A 87 8.60 -4.10 -4.80
N VAL A 88 7.28 -3.90 -4.97
CA VAL A 88 6.45 -3.34 -3.90
C VAL A 88 6.49 -4.22 -2.67
N VAL A 89 6.31 -5.55 -2.78
CA VAL A 89 6.38 -6.48 -1.65
C VAL A 89 7.75 -6.44 -0.97
N SER A 90 8.84 -6.34 -1.72
CA SER A 90 10.18 -6.15 -1.17
C SER A 90 10.27 -4.87 -0.34
N GLY A 91 9.73 -3.77 -0.83
CA GLY A 91 9.63 -2.50 -0.09
C GLY A 91 8.76 -2.61 1.16
N LEU A 92 7.60 -3.27 1.07
CA LEU A 92 6.71 -3.52 2.21
C LEU A 92 7.37 -4.39 3.30
N ASN A 93 8.30 -5.28 2.92
CA ASN A 93 9.08 -6.06 3.88
C ASN A 93 10.21 -5.25 4.51
N ALA A 94 10.73 -4.26 3.81
CA ALA A 94 11.83 -3.40 4.28
C ALA A 94 11.35 -2.18 5.07
N MET A 95 10.09 -1.77 4.94
CA MET A 95 9.55 -0.57 5.59
C MET A 95 9.57 -0.68 7.12
N THR A 96 9.77 0.46 7.80
CA THR A 96 9.75 0.56 9.28
C THR A 96 8.60 1.40 9.82
N GLY A 97 7.95 2.24 9.00
CA GLY A 97 6.86 3.13 9.41
C GLY A 97 5.56 2.40 9.77
N ASP A 98 4.66 3.08 10.43
CA ASP A 98 3.35 2.58 10.88
C ASP A 98 2.30 2.61 9.77
N ALA A 99 2.60 3.32 8.71
CA ALA A 99 1.81 3.41 7.50
C ALA A 99 2.71 3.44 6.28
N VAL A 100 2.14 3.11 5.12
CA VAL A 100 2.84 3.08 3.85
C VAL A 100 2.04 3.77 2.75
N VAL A 101 2.75 4.49 1.88
CA VAL A 101 2.25 4.95 0.59
C VAL A 101 3.03 4.21 -0.50
N VAL A 102 2.32 3.62 -1.46
CA VAL A 102 2.95 3.12 -2.70
C VAL A 102 2.89 4.25 -3.73
N MET A 103 4.05 4.68 -4.22
CA MET A 103 4.19 5.80 -5.16
C MET A 103 5.03 5.38 -6.36
N MET A 104 4.77 5.97 -7.53
CA MET A 104 5.57 5.71 -8.74
C MET A 104 6.86 6.53 -8.76
N ALA A 105 7.87 6.00 -9.46
CA ALA A 105 9.19 6.64 -9.60
C ALA A 105 9.25 7.74 -10.67
N ASP A 106 8.20 7.91 -11.48
CA ASP A 106 8.19 8.61 -12.76
C ASP A 106 7.54 10.01 -12.72
N GLU A 107 7.46 10.63 -11.55
CA GLU A 107 6.80 11.93 -11.33
C GLU A 107 5.32 12.00 -11.74
N SER A 108 4.68 10.85 -11.97
CA SER A 108 3.27 10.82 -12.34
C SER A 108 2.32 11.17 -11.20
N ASP A 109 2.74 10.97 -9.96
CA ASP A 109 1.99 11.21 -8.74
C ASP A 109 2.40 12.54 -8.08
N ASP A 110 1.45 13.27 -7.51
CA ASP A 110 1.72 14.55 -6.83
C ASP A 110 2.16 14.31 -5.37
N CYS A 111 3.36 14.75 -5.01
CA CYS A 111 3.91 14.59 -3.65
C CYS A 111 3.03 15.23 -2.56
N ARG A 112 2.24 16.28 -2.89
CA ARG A 112 1.30 16.94 -1.96
C ARG A 112 0.17 16.00 -1.53
N ASP A 113 -0.21 15.04 -2.37
CA ASP A 113 -1.23 14.07 -2.02
C ASP A 113 -0.73 13.06 -0.98
N VAL A 114 0.59 12.82 -0.87
CA VAL A 114 1.19 12.02 0.21
C VAL A 114 0.90 12.65 1.58
N VAL A 115 0.99 13.98 1.68
CA VAL A 115 0.66 14.71 2.91
C VAL A 115 -0.83 14.56 3.25
N ARG A 116 -1.71 14.61 2.25
CA ARG A 116 -3.16 14.40 2.45
C ARG A 116 -3.44 12.95 2.92
N TYR A 117 -2.74 11.96 2.38
CA TYR A 117 -2.82 10.57 2.86
C TYR A 117 -2.41 10.47 4.32
N TRP A 118 -1.29 11.08 4.70
CA TRP A 118 -0.81 11.10 6.09
C TRP A 118 -1.85 11.69 7.04
N THR A 119 -2.45 12.82 6.69
CA THR A 119 -3.49 13.47 7.49
C THR A 119 -4.68 12.55 7.73
N LEU A 120 -5.23 11.95 6.67
CA LEU A 120 -6.41 11.08 6.77
C LEU A 120 -6.10 9.77 7.53
N LEU A 121 -4.91 9.21 7.37
CA LEU A 121 -4.50 8.06 8.17
C LEU A 121 -4.41 8.41 9.66
N ASN A 122 -3.96 9.63 10.03
CA ASN A 122 -3.96 10.09 11.41
C ASN A 122 -5.36 10.40 11.95
N GLU A 123 -6.33 10.68 11.08
CA GLU A 123 -7.75 10.81 11.44
C GLU A 123 -8.43 9.44 11.72
N GLY A 124 -7.68 8.33 11.64
CA GLY A 124 -8.17 6.99 11.96
C GLY A 124 -8.63 6.16 10.75
N TRP A 125 -8.43 6.63 9.51
CA TRP A 125 -8.62 5.78 8.35
C TRP A 125 -7.50 4.73 8.26
N GLU A 126 -7.88 3.49 7.92
CA GLU A 126 -6.89 2.42 7.74
C GLU A 126 -6.33 2.40 6.31
N CYS A 127 -7.14 2.83 5.33
CA CYS A 127 -6.73 2.96 3.93
C CYS A 127 -7.16 4.31 3.36
N VAL A 128 -6.31 4.90 2.53
CA VAL A 128 -6.65 6.08 1.73
C VAL A 128 -6.29 5.82 0.27
N PHE A 129 -7.28 5.90 -0.61
CA PHE A 129 -7.11 5.60 -2.02
C PHE A 129 -7.15 6.87 -2.86
N GLY A 130 -6.20 7.05 -3.77
CA GLY A 130 -6.26 8.10 -4.75
C GLY A 130 -7.19 7.74 -5.91
N SER A 131 -8.03 8.67 -6.33
CA SER A 131 -8.84 8.51 -7.54
C SER A 131 -8.65 9.67 -8.51
N ARG A 132 -8.28 9.32 -9.73
CA ARG A 132 -8.20 10.23 -10.88
C ARG A 132 -9.58 10.64 -11.41
N PHE A 133 -10.63 9.97 -10.96
CA PHE A 133 -11.98 10.04 -11.53
C PHE A 133 -13.03 10.59 -10.56
N LEU A 134 -12.61 11.14 -9.45
CA LEU A 134 -13.47 11.95 -8.58
C LEU A 134 -13.49 13.43 -9.05
N PRO A 135 -14.54 14.20 -8.72
CA PRO A 135 -14.50 15.65 -8.88
C PRO A 135 -13.27 16.25 -8.22
N GLY A 136 -12.52 17.08 -8.94
CA GLY A 136 -11.24 17.63 -8.49
C GLY A 136 -10.01 16.74 -8.77
N GLY A 137 -10.20 15.51 -9.24
CA GLY A 137 -9.13 14.67 -9.77
C GLY A 137 -9.01 14.78 -11.28
N GLY A 138 -7.95 14.21 -11.84
CA GLY A 138 -7.75 14.27 -13.27
C GLY A 138 -6.60 13.42 -13.81
N VAL A 139 -6.53 13.38 -15.14
CA VAL A 139 -5.43 12.78 -15.89
C VAL A 139 -4.93 13.79 -16.92
N VAL A 140 -3.63 13.95 -17.01
CA VAL A 140 -2.95 14.83 -17.98
C VAL A 140 -2.18 13.96 -18.97
N ASP A 141 -2.37 14.21 -20.27
CA ASP A 141 -1.71 13.50 -21.38
C ASP A 141 -1.91 11.98 -21.36
N TYR A 142 -3.09 11.52 -20.93
CA TYR A 142 -3.41 10.10 -20.87
C TYR A 142 -3.90 9.57 -22.24
N PRO A 143 -3.31 8.49 -22.79
CA PRO A 143 -3.77 7.93 -24.08
C PRO A 143 -5.25 7.51 -24.00
N ARG A 144 -6.07 8.01 -24.95
CA ARG A 144 -7.55 7.84 -24.93
C ARG A 144 -7.99 6.38 -24.84
N VAL A 145 -7.39 5.50 -25.62
CA VAL A 145 -7.72 4.05 -25.60
C VAL A 145 -7.45 3.45 -24.22
N LYS A 146 -6.28 3.76 -23.65
CA LYS A 146 -5.89 3.31 -22.30
C LYS A 146 -6.85 3.83 -21.24
N LEU A 147 -7.32 5.08 -21.38
CA LEU A 147 -8.31 5.68 -20.48
C LEU A 147 -9.65 4.94 -20.52
N ILE A 148 -10.17 4.67 -21.71
CA ILE A 148 -11.44 3.94 -21.89
C ILE A 148 -11.35 2.54 -21.27
N LEU A 149 -10.30 1.78 -21.59
CA LEU A 149 -10.08 0.45 -21.03
C LEU A 149 -9.97 0.47 -19.51
N ASN A 150 -9.26 1.47 -18.97
CA ASN A 150 -9.13 1.65 -17.52
C ASN A 150 -10.48 1.95 -16.86
N ARG A 151 -11.28 2.84 -17.45
CA ARG A 151 -12.64 3.14 -16.96
C ARG A 151 -13.55 1.93 -16.99
N LEU A 152 -13.52 1.14 -18.07
CA LEU A 152 -14.30 -0.10 -18.17
C LEU A 152 -13.88 -1.13 -17.13
N ALA A 153 -12.59 -1.33 -16.93
CA ALA A 153 -12.07 -2.24 -15.91
C ALA A 153 -12.51 -1.82 -14.50
N ASN A 154 -12.42 -0.53 -14.18
CA ASN A 154 -12.87 -0.02 -12.88
C ASN A 154 -14.40 -0.12 -12.71
N LEU A 155 -15.17 0.11 -13.77
CA LEU A 155 -16.63 -0.09 -13.75
C LEU A 155 -16.97 -1.56 -13.48
N PHE A 156 -16.30 -2.49 -14.16
CA PHE A 156 -16.47 -3.93 -13.94
C PHE A 156 -16.20 -4.32 -12.48
N ILE A 157 -15.07 -3.88 -11.92
CA ILE A 157 -14.73 -4.14 -10.51
C ILE A 157 -15.79 -3.53 -9.58
N ARG A 158 -16.17 -2.28 -9.81
CA ARG A 158 -17.18 -1.57 -9.02
C ARG A 158 -18.51 -2.32 -8.96
N VAL A 159 -19.00 -2.81 -10.09
CA VAL A 159 -20.25 -3.57 -10.19
C VAL A 159 -20.09 -4.93 -9.51
N LEU A 160 -19.01 -5.67 -9.80
CA LEU A 160 -18.76 -7.02 -9.30
C LEU A 160 -18.65 -7.05 -7.76
N PHE A 161 -17.95 -6.07 -7.19
CA PHE A 161 -17.76 -5.97 -5.74
C PHE A 161 -18.84 -5.13 -5.03
N ARG A 162 -19.70 -4.44 -5.80
CA ARG A 162 -20.71 -3.52 -5.23
C ARG A 162 -20.08 -2.49 -4.27
N VAL A 163 -18.97 -1.88 -4.71
CA VAL A 163 -18.22 -0.87 -3.93
C VAL A 163 -18.19 0.46 -4.67
N PRO A 164 -18.24 1.61 -3.98
CA PRO A 164 -18.23 2.92 -4.63
C PRO A 164 -16.85 3.35 -5.17
N LEU A 165 -15.78 2.57 -4.94
CA LEU A 165 -14.44 2.88 -5.44
C LEU A 165 -14.40 2.84 -6.97
N ASN A 166 -14.04 3.97 -7.59
CA ASN A 166 -14.08 4.16 -9.05
C ASN A 166 -12.71 4.16 -9.73
N ASP A 167 -11.62 3.98 -8.95
CA ASP A 167 -10.25 3.92 -9.44
C ASP A 167 -9.41 2.90 -8.66
N THR A 168 -9.78 1.62 -8.77
CA THR A 168 -9.08 0.51 -8.11
C THR A 168 -7.70 0.28 -8.72
N THR A 169 -7.52 0.53 -10.02
CA THR A 169 -6.31 0.20 -10.78
C THR A 169 -5.15 1.18 -10.58
N ASN A 170 -5.37 2.29 -9.91
CA ASN A 170 -4.31 3.23 -9.56
C ASN A 170 -3.36 2.64 -8.51
N ALA A 171 -2.05 2.86 -8.66
CA ALA A 171 -1.05 2.40 -7.71
C ALA A 171 -0.95 3.29 -6.46
N PHE A 172 -1.17 4.59 -6.63
CA PHE A 172 -0.97 5.61 -5.60
C PHE A 172 -2.04 5.53 -4.51
N LYS A 173 -1.71 4.82 -3.45
CA LYS A 173 -2.60 4.51 -2.32
C LYS A 173 -1.81 4.42 -1.02
N ALA A 174 -2.48 4.69 0.08
CA ALA A 174 -1.92 4.61 1.42
C ALA A 174 -2.65 3.56 2.28
N TYR A 175 -1.90 2.93 3.17
CA TYR A 175 -2.38 1.89 4.08
C TYR A 175 -1.67 2.00 5.42
N ARG A 176 -2.36 1.74 6.53
CA ARG A 176 -1.71 1.47 7.80
C ARG A 176 -1.01 0.10 7.76
N ARG A 177 0.03 -0.10 8.57
CA ARG A 177 0.81 -1.35 8.64
C ARG A 177 -0.07 -2.58 8.91
N ASN A 178 -1.02 -2.49 9.85
CA ASN A 178 -1.94 -3.59 10.18
C ASN A 178 -2.74 -4.07 8.96
N VAL A 179 -3.09 -3.18 8.03
CA VAL A 179 -3.77 -3.55 6.78
C VAL A 179 -2.85 -4.38 5.90
N ILE A 180 -1.60 -3.93 5.73
CA ILE A 180 -0.61 -4.67 4.92
C ILE A 180 -0.39 -6.07 5.49
N GLU A 181 -0.22 -6.19 6.79
CA GLU A 181 -0.05 -7.46 7.49
C GLU A 181 -1.30 -8.34 7.34
N GLY A 182 -2.48 -7.76 7.56
CA GLY A 182 -3.74 -8.48 7.41
C GLY A 182 -4.12 -8.81 5.96
N CYS A 183 -3.51 -8.19 4.95
CA CYS A 183 -3.70 -8.53 3.53
C CYS A 183 -2.75 -9.63 3.04
N ARG A 184 -1.81 -10.08 3.85
CA ARG A 184 -0.91 -11.17 3.44
C ARG A 184 -1.64 -12.53 3.34
N PRO A 185 -1.15 -13.45 2.50
CA PRO A 185 -0.06 -13.28 1.54
C PRO A 185 -0.49 -12.39 0.36
N ILE A 186 0.43 -11.55 -0.14
CA ILE A 186 0.25 -10.77 -1.36
C ILE A 186 0.76 -11.61 -2.52
N ILE A 187 -0.11 -11.95 -3.48
CA ILE A 187 0.16 -12.94 -4.51
C ILE A 187 0.41 -12.35 -5.91
N ALA A 188 0.08 -11.09 -6.11
CA ALA A 188 0.23 -10.43 -7.42
C ALA A 188 1.70 -9.99 -7.66
N PRO A 189 2.42 -10.61 -8.63
CA PRO A 189 3.82 -10.30 -8.87
C PRO A 189 4.05 -9.07 -9.75
N HIS A 190 3.00 -8.51 -10.36
CA HIS A 190 3.05 -7.42 -11.33
C HIS A 190 2.09 -6.28 -10.95
N PHE A 191 1.71 -5.44 -11.93
CA PHE A 191 0.80 -4.31 -11.72
C PHE A 191 -0.59 -4.71 -11.20
N ASN A 192 -0.99 -5.97 -11.30
CA ASN A 192 -2.21 -6.48 -10.70
C ASN A 192 -2.24 -6.39 -9.15
N LEU A 193 -1.11 -6.14 -8.50
CA LEU A 193 -1.05 -5.78 -7.09
C LEU A 193 -1.86 -4.52 -6.77
N THR A 194 -1.91 -3.56 -7.70
CA THR A 194 -2.68 -2.32 -7.53
C THR A 194 -4.18 -2.56 -7.33
N VAL A 195 -4.68 -3.72 -7.78
CA VAL A 195 -6.05 -4.20 -7.59
C VAL A 195 -6.16 -5.15 -6.41
N GLU A 196 -5.15 -5.99 -6.18
CA GLU A 196 -5.15 -6.97 -5.08
C GLU A 196 -5.27 -6.31 -3.70
N LEU A 197 -4.38 -5.38 -3.39
CA LEU A 197 -4.32 -4.75 -2.07
C LEU A 197 -5.63 -4.04 -1.68
N PRO A 198 -6.17 -3.11 -2.50
CA PRO A 198 -7.40 -2.41 -2.13
C PRO A 198 -8.61 -3.35 -2.07
N LEU A 199 -8.71 -4.36 -2.94
CA LEU A 199 -9.82 -5.30 -2.89
C LEU A 199 -9.74 -6.20 -1.66
N LYS A 200 -8.56 -6.71 -1.31
CA LYS A 200 -8.38 -7.47 -0.05
C LYS A 200 -8.70 -6.61 1.17
N ALA A 201 -8.19 -5.39 1.23
CA ALA A 201 -8.49 -4.48 2.34
C ALA A 201 -10.01 -4.26 2.52
N ILE A 202 -10.71 -3.97 1.42
CA ILE A 202 -12.17 -3.77 1.42
C ILE A 202 -12.92 -5.06 1.82
N VAL A 203 -12.54 -6.20 1.24
CA VAL A 203 -13.20 -7.51 1.49
C VAL A 203 -12.98 -7.96 2.93
N ARG A 204 -11.81 -7.67 3.50
CA ARG A 204 -11.45 -8.00 4.88
C ARG A 204 -11.99 -7.01 5.91
N GLY A 205 -12.69 -5.96 5.50
CA GLY A 205 -13.42 -5.06 6.38
C GLY A 205 -12.57 -3.95 7.00
N TYR A 206 -11.48 -3.53 6.34
CA TYR A 206 -10.72 -2.35 6.77
C TYR A 206 -11.45 -1.06 6.36
N SER A 207 -11.38 -0.04 7.20
CA SER A 207 -11.94 1.28 6.91
C SER A 207 -11.14 1.97 5.80
N TRP A 208 -11.83 2.66 4.89
CA TRP A 208 -11.17 3.31 3.77
C TRP A 208 -11.90 4.56 3.31
N THR A 209 -11.13 5.49 2.77
CA THR A 209 -11.64 6.69 2.12
C THR A 209 -10.95 6.93 0.78
N VAL A 210 -11.46 7.88 0.01
CA VAL A 210 -10.94 8.20 -1.33
C VAL A 210 -10.74 9.70 -1.46
N ILE A 211 -9.59 10.11 -2.00
CA ILE A 211 -9.32 11.50 -2.34
C ILE A 211 -9.14 11.69 -3.84
N PRO A 212 -9.54 12.84 -4.39
CA PRO A 212 -9.20 13.18 -5.77
C PRO A 212 -7.69 13.44 -5.88
N ILE A 213 -7.07 12.83 -6.90
CA ILE A 213 -5.66 13.02 -7.25
C ILE A 213 -5.52 13.38 -8.72
N THR A 214 -4.41 14.02 -9.08
CA THR A 214 -4.06 14.28 -10.48
C THR A 214 -2.89 13.40 -10.87
N TRP A 215 -3.09 12.58 -11.90
CA TRP A 215 -2.04 11.79 -12.51
C TRP A 215 -1.56 12.45 -13.80
N ARG A 216 -0.25 12.56 -13.95
CA ARG A 216 0.39 13.11 -15.16
C ARG A 216 1.14 12.00 -15.89
N ASN A 217 1.06 12.01 -17.23
CA ASN A 217 1.88 11.07 -17.99
C ASN A 217 3.37 11.38 -17.76
N ARG A 218 4.18 10.34 -17.68
CA ARG A 218 5.64 10.47 -17.53
C ARG A 218 6.24 11.32 -18.64
N ARG A 219 7.25 12.09 -18.33
CA ARG A 219 7.98 12.92 -19.29
C ARG A 219 9.13 12.18 -19.96
N THR A 220 9.68 11.16 -19.27
CA THR A 220 10.82 10.35 -19.71
C THR A 220 10.52 8.87 -19.55
N GLY A 221 11.24 8.02 -20.29
CA GLY A 221 11.12 6.56 -20.22
C GLY A 221 9.91 5.97 -20.96
N GLU A 222 9.84 4.65 -21.02
CA GLU A 222 8.80 3.90 -21.70
C GLU A 222 7.80 3.26 -20.72
N ALA A 223 6.52 3.20 -21.11
CA ALA A 223 5.50 2.51 -20.32
C ALA A 223 5.69 0.99 -20.42
N LYS A 224 6.11 0.34 -19.34
CA LYS A 224 6.38 -1.12 -19.28
C LYS A 224 5.11 -1.99 -19.19
N LEU A 225 3.91 -1.38 -19.17
CA LEU A 225 2.63 -2.09 -19.08
C LEU A 225 2.20 -2.68 -20.42
N LYS A 226 2.29 -4.00 -20.56
CA LYS A 226 1.78 -4.76 -21.71
C LYS A 226 0.32 -5.16 -21.50
N ILE A 227 -0.63 -4.45 -22.11
CA ILE A 227 -2.09 -4.60 -21.87
C ILE A 227 -2.59 -6.04 -22.10
N LYS A 228 -2.17 -6.72 -23.17
CA LYS A 228 -2.60 -8.09 -23.48
C LYS A 228 -2.19 -9.10 -22.40
N GLU A 229 -0.97 -8.96 -21.90
CA GLU A 229 -0.40 -9.86 -20.89
C GLU A 229 -0.98 -9.61 -19.49
N MET A 230 -1.37 -8.37 -19.23
CA MET A 230 -1.92 -7.97 -17.94
C MET A 230 -3.39 -8.33 -17.76
N GLY A 231 -4.18 -8.44 -18.84
CA GLY A 231 -5.62 -8.68 -18.73
C GLY A 231 -5.98 -9.96 -17.97
N SER A 232 -5.34 -11.08 -18.29
CA SER A 232 -5.56 -12.35 -17.60
C SER A 232 -5.11 -12.30 -16.12
N ARG A 233 -3.99 -11.62 -15.83
CA ARG A 233 -3.47 -11.46 -14.47
C ARG A 233 -4.39 -10.59 -13.60
N TYR A 234 -4.97 -9.53 -14.14
CA TYR A 234 -5.98 -8.74 -13.46
C TYR A 234 -7.24 -9.55 -13.20
N LEU A 235 -7.74 -10.28 -14.21
CA LEU A 235 -8.94 -11.11 -14.07
C LEU A 235 -8.74 -12.17 -12.98
N PHE A 236 -7.59 -12.84 -12.95
CA PHE A 236 -7.25 -13.81 -11.91
C PHE A 236 -7.35 -13.21 -10.51
N ILE A 237 -6.74 -12.05 -10.27
CA ILE A 237 -6.78 -11.38 -8.96
C ILE A 237 -8.19 -10.91 -8.60
N ILE A 238 -8.93 -10.40 -9.57
CA ILE A 238 -10.33 -9.98 -9.35
C ILE A 238 -11.19 -11.18 -8.94
N LEU A 239 -11.06 -12.31 -9.64
CA LEU A 239 -11.80 -13.54 -9.30
C LEU A 239 -11.37 -14.10 -7.95
N TYR A 240 -10.08 -14.10 -7.63
CA TYR A 240 -9.57 -14.51 -6.32
C TYR A 240 -10.20 -13.69 -5.19
N ALA A 241 -10.14 -12.37 -5.27
CA ALA A 241 -10.73 -11.49 -4.26
C ALA A 241 -12.28 -11.60 -4.21
N TRP A 242 -12.92 -11.87 -5.35
CA TRP A 242 -14.37 -12.10 -5.42
C TRP A 242 -14.76 -13.41 -4.73
N LEU A 243 -14.02 -14.49 -4.96
CA LEU A 243 -14.23 -15.76 -4.26
C LEU A 243 -14.00 -15.59 -2.76
N GLU A 244 -12.97 -14.88 -2.33
CA GLU A 244 -12.74 -14.55 -0.93
C GLU A 244 -13.95 -13.82 -0.34
N LYS A 245 -14.49 -12.80 -1.03
CA LYS A 245 -15.65 -12.03 -0.56
C LYS A 245 -16.90 -12.86 -0.32
N TYR A 246 -17.22 -13.79 -1.23
CA TYR A 246 -18.54 -14.46 -1.22
C TYR A 246 -18.50 -15.90 -0.71
N PHE A 247 -17.33 -16.55 -0.69
CA PHE A 247 -17.24 -17.98 -0.35
C PHE A 247 -16.36 -18.27 0.87
N SER A 248 -15.55 -17.32 1.36
CA SER A 248 -14.72 -17.53 2.55
C SER A 248 -15.49 -17.48 3.87
N ARG A 249 -16.78 -17.17 3.86
CA ARG A 249 -17.63 -17.02 5.07
C ARG A 249 -17.06 -16.05 6.12
N GLY A 250 -16.13 -15.18 5.72
CA GLY A 250 -15.52 -14.21 6.61
C GLY A 250 -14.23 -14.67 7.30
N ASP A 251 -13.70 -15.87 6.98
CA ASP A 251 -12.48 -16.42 7.60
C ASP A 251 -11.26 -15.51 7.53
N TYR A 252 -11.22 -14.64 6.51
CA TYR A 252 -10.13 -13.68 6.30
C TYR A 252 -10.47 -12.25 6.76
N ARG A 253 -11.64 -12.03 7.35
CA ARG A 253 -11.97 -10.72 7.89
C ARG A 253 -11.07 -10.40 9.08
N ARG A 254 -10.72 -9.10 9.22
CA ARG A 254 -10.02 -8.65 10.41
C ARG A 254 -10.84 -9.04 11.67
N PRO A 255 -10.19 -9.45 12.76
CA PRO A 255 -10.88 -9.62 14.02
C PRO A 255 -11.55 -8.29 14.39
N GLN A 256 -12.88 -8.28 14.55
CA GLN A 256 -13.54 -7.13 15.16
C GLN A 256 -13.00 -7.01 16.58
N ALA A 257 -12.42 -5.86 16.93
CA ALA A 257 -12.09 -5.59 18.32
C ALA A 257 -13.36 -5.80 19.14
N ALA A 258 -13.34 -6.76 20.06
CA ALA A 258 -14.47 -7.04 20.93
C ALA A 258 -14.76 -5.77 21.73
N VAL A 259 -15.83 -5.06 21.37
CA VAL A 259 -16.34 -3.95 22.15
C VAL A 259 -16.76 -4.56 23.50
N GLY A 260 -15.90 -4.41 24.52
CA GLY A 260 -16.27 -4.66 25.92
C GLY A 260 -16.09 -6.11 26.42
N GLN A 261 -15.05 -6.84 26.04
CA GLN A 261 -14.57 -7.96 26.87
C GLN A 261 -13.24 -7.58 27.52
N THR A 262 -13.33 -7.06 28.73
CA THR A 262 -12.22 -7.07 29.68
C THR A 262 -11.73 -8.50 29.77
N ALA A 263 -10.55 -8.79 29.24
CA ALA A 263 -9.92 -10.09 29.40
C ALA A 263 -9.71 -10.32 30.89
N ALA A 264 -10.56 -11.17 31.50
CA ALA A 264 -10.28 -11.72 32.80
C ALA A 264 -8.98 -12.52 32.66
N ILE A 265 -7.89 -11.94 33.16
CA ILE A 265 -6.63 -12.65 33.32
C ILE A 265 -6.93 -13.78 34.30
N VAL A 266 -7.11 -15.00 33.76
CA VAL A 266 -7.07 -16.21 34.58
C VAL A 266 -5.64 -16.34 35.05
N ALA A 267 -5.38 -15.88 36.28
CA ALA A 267 -4.11 -16.11 36.95
C ALA A 267 -3.93 -17.64 37.09
N THR A 268 -3.00 -18.18 36.37
CA THR A 268 -2.53 -19.55 36.57
C THR A 268 -1.90 -19.62 37.97
N PRO A 269 -2.36 -20.49 38.89
CA PRO A 269 -1.76 -20.61 40.21
C PRO A 269 -0.33 -21.13 40.04
N ALA A 270 0.61 -20.49 40.74
CA ALA A 270 1.99 -20.91 40.79
C ALA A 270 2.13 -22.36 41.30
N PRO A 271 3.06 -23.18 40.76
CA PRO A 271 3.27 -24.54 41.23
C PRO A 271 4.19 -24.55 42.46
N ASN A 272 3.63 -24.27 43.64
CA ASN A 272 4.36 -24.51 44.89
C ASN A 272 3.36 -24.64 46.04
N ASP A 273 2.83 -25.86 46.22
CA ASP A 273 2.39 -26.39 47.50
C ASP A 273 2.33 -27.90 47.41
N LEU A 274 3.49 -28.54 47.51
CA LEU A 274 3.59 -29.94 47.85
C LEU A 274 3.58 -30.05 49.39
N PRO A 275 2.69 -30.87 49.99
CA PRO A 275 2.67 -31.05 51.44
C PRO A 275 3.95 -31.84 51.86
N ARG A 276 4.62 -31.26 52.86
CA ARG A 276 5.77 -31.90 53.55
C ARG A 276 5.30 -33.23 54.12
N ARG A 277 5.95 -34.33 53.74
CA ARG A 277 5.82 -35.63 54.42
C ARG A 277 6.36 -35.49 55.83
N GLU A 278 5.51 -35.62 56.79
CA GLU A 278 5.90 -35.89 58.18
C GLU A 278 6.53 -37.26 58.29
N THR A 279 7.80 -37.31 58.70
CA THR A 279 8.46 -38.54 59.22
C THR A 279 8.10 -38.63 60.66
N ARG A 280 7.39 -39.69 61.10
CA ARG A 280 7.28 -40.11 62.47
C ARG A 280 8.32 -41.17 62.81
N PRO A 281 8.72 -41.24 64.09
CA PRO A 281 9.88 -41.94 64.61
C PRO A 281 9.84 -43.48 64.56
#